data_5f9565d343254f8b4e17f45914d3697b
#
_entry.id   5f9565d343254f8b4e17f45914d3697b
#
_cell.length_a   1.000
_cell.length_b   1.000
_cell.length_c   1.000
_cell.angle_alpha   90.00
_cell.angle_beta   90.00
_cell.angle_gamma   90.00
#
_symmetry.space_group_name_H-M   'P 1'
#
loop_
_entity.id
_entity.type
_entity.pdbx_description
1 polymer ?
#
loop_
_entity_poly.entity_id
_entity_poly.type
_entity_poly.pdbx_seq_one_letter_code
_entity_poly.pdbx_strand_id
1 'polypeptide(L)'
;MKILNLFILTALLVCCKSKGYKEYLKAKTEHDQRMALIQTFPDLYEDKVADSMKRCISIFKTVYVNDQKNRLVGYGFTEAGLKEQIILDSQNLIIVTSYLDTFGWPAAFDVGFTGQRAVGMTIQHAPLPIQEKYYPSLVKAYKRDSLLFETVAMLEDRINMRRKRYQYYGSQIVYYRGKPTFYPIYNVDSADVRRKKLNNRMLTLNEYIGIFKSDFKLTEYKSILPKLIDSFKVSNAPGLHFEIK
;
A
#
# COMPACT_ATOMS: atom_id res chain seq x y z
N MET A 1 22.20 -18.15 2.06
CA MET A 1 20.84 -17.74 1.68
C MET A 1 19.73 -18.59 2.30
N LYS A 2 19.73 -19.92 2.20
CA LYS A 2 18.69 -20.79 2.78
C LYS A 2 18.55 -20.71 4.31
N ILE A 3 19.64 -20.56 5.05
CA ILE A 3 19.64 -20.50 6.52
C ILE A 3 19.03 -19.19 7.03
N LEU A 4 19.31 -18.06 6.36
CA LEU A 4 18.75 -16.75 6.73
C LEU A 4 17.21 -16.72 6.55
N ASN A 5 16.72 -17.33 5.46
CA ASN A 5 15.29 -17.44 5.21
C ASN A 5 14.55 -18.30 6.27
N LEU A 6 15.22 -19.36 6.76
CA LEU A 6 14.66 -20.23 7.80
C LEU A 6 14.52 -19.49 9.14
N PHE A 7 15.52 -18.67 9.50
CA PHE A 7 15.47 -17.86 10.73
C PHE A 7 14.40 -16.77 10.68
N ILE A 8 14.21 -16.12 9.52
CA ILE A 8 13.16 -15.10 9.35
C ILE A 8 11.78 -15.77 9.42
N LEU A 9 11.60 -16.92 8.75
CA LEU A 9 10.35 -17.64 8.76
C LEU A 9 9.97 -18.16 10.15
N THR A 10 10.94 -18.71 10.90
CA THR A 10 10.71 -19.15 12.28
C THR A 10 10.41 -17.98 13.22
N ALA A 11 11.07 -16.81 13.05
CA ALA A 11 10.78 -15.60 13.81
C ALA A 11 9.34 -15.09 13.56
N LEU A 12 8.87 -15.10 12.30
CA LEU A 12 7.51 -14.73 11.94
C LEU A 12 6.48 -15.71 12.53
N LEU A 13 6.75 -17.00 12.47
CA LEU A 13 5.87 -18.04 13.06
C LEU A 13 5.68 -17.89 14.56
N VAL A 14 6.75 -17.56 15.29
CA VAL A 14 6.69 -17.35 16.75
C VAL A 14 5.92 -16.08 17.09
N CYS A 15 6.10 -14.98 16.34
CA CYS A 15 5.40 -13.73 16.60
C CYS A 15 3.88 -13.85 16.48
N CYS A 16 3.39 -14.55 15.45
CA CYS A 16 1.95 -14.64 15.19
C CYS A 16 1.19 -15.65 16.06
N LYS A 17 1.90 -16.53 16.76
CA LYS A 17 1.31 -17.44 17.77
C LYS A 17 1.36 -16.88 19.20
N SER A 18 1.72 -15.59 19.35
CA SER A 18 1.92 -15.00 20.66
C SER A 18 0.63 -14.87 21.47
N LYS A 19 0.80 -14.82 22.79
CA LYS A 19 -0.30 -14.59 23.74
C LYS A 19 -1.05 -13.30 23.44
N GLY A 20 -0.33 -12.22 23.03
CA GLY A 20 -0.93 -10.94 22.67
C GLY A 20 -1.85 -11.00 21.43
N TYR A 21 -1.53 -11.84 20.44
CA TYR A 21 -2.42 -12.07 19.30
C TYR A 21 -3.72 -12.75 19.70
N LYS A 22 -3.66 -13.72 20.61
CA LYS A 22 -4.86 -14.40 21.15
C LYS A 22 -5.72 -13.45 21.99
N GLU A 23 -5.09 -12.56 22.75
CA GLU A 23 -5.77 -11.52 23.52
C GLU A 23 -6.44 -10.49 22.61
N TYR A 24 -5.80 -10.11 21.51
CA TYR A 24 -6.40 -9.26 20.48
C TYR A 24 -7.67 -9.89 19.88
N LEU A 25 -7.64 -11.17 19.53
CA LEU A 25 -8.81 -11.87 18.98
C LEU A 25 -9.97 -11.93 19.99
N LYS A 26 -9.69 -11.97 21.28
CA LYS A 26 -10.70 -11.89 22.34
C LYS A 26 -11.27 -10.49 22.51
N ALA A 27 -10.44 -9.47 22.34
CA ALA A 27 -10.80 -8.07 22.56
C ALA A 27 -11.36 -7.38 21.30
N LYS A 28 -12.04 -8.12 20.43
CA LYS A 28 -12.59 -7.61 19.16
C LYS A 28 -13.53 -6.41 19.35
N THR A 29 -14.18 -6.29 20.51
CA THR A 29 -15.03 -5.15 20.90
C THR A 29 -14.24 -3.86 21.19
N GLU A 30 -12.94 -3.96 21.49
CA GLU A 30 -12.05 -2.80 21.71
C GLU A 30 -11.32 -2.38 20.43
N HIS A 31 -11.59 -3.06 19.32
CA HIS A 31 -10.89 -2.88 18.05
C HIS A 31 -10.91 -1.41 17.59
N ASP A 32 -12.08 -0.79 17.54
CA ASP A 32 -12.22 0.57 17.00
C ASP A 32 -11.51 1.62 17.87
N GLN A 33 -11.54 1.45 19.19
CA GLN A 33 -10.82 2.35 20.10
C GLN A 33 -9.30 2.19 19.98
N ARG A 34 -8.82 0.95 19.83
CA ARG A 34 -7.38 0.67 19.63
C ARG A 34 -6.90 1.17 18.29
N MET A 35 -7.71 1.02 17.25
CA MET A 35 -7.36 1.51 15.90
C MET A 35 -7.32 3.03 15.85
N ALA A 36 -8.23 3.72 16.54
CA ALA A 36 -8.15 5.16 16.71
C ALA A 36 -6.88 5.59 17.44
N LEU A 37 -6.47 4.86 18.48
CA LEU A 37 -5.23 5.12 19.21
C LEU A 37 -3.98 4.93 18.34
N ILE A 38 -3.91 3.85 17.55
CA ILE A 38 -2.82 3.57 16.60
C ILE A 38 -2.67 4.70 15.58
N GLN A 39 -3.78 5.23 15.07
CA GLN A 39 -3.77 6.31 14.09
C GLN A 39 -3.35 7.65 14.69
N THR A 40 -3.76 7.91 15.92
CA THR A 40 -3.49 9.20 16.59
C THR A 40 -2.09 9.22 17.20
N PHE A 41 -1.62 8.08 17.71
CA PHE A 41 -0.36 7.98 18.46
C PHE A 41 0.36 6.66 18.11
N PRO A 42 0.89 6.50 16.88
CA PRO A 42 1.51 5.24 16.44
C PRO A 42 2.68 4.80 17.35
N ASP A 43 3.49 5.73 17.83
CA ASP A 43 4.63 5.42 18.69
C ASP A 43 4.20 4.91 20.08
N LEU A 44 3.15 5.51 20.67
CA LEU A 44 2.59 5.04 21.95
C LEU A 44 1.98 3.65 21.88
N TYR A 45 1.53 3.24 20.68
CA TYR A 45 1.01 1.90 20.47
C TYR A 45 2.12 0.85 20.56
N GLU A 46 3.28 1.11 19.93
CA GLU A 46 4.39 0.16 19.90
C GLU A 46 4.92 -0.16 21.30
N ASP A 47 4.88 0.79 22.24
CA ASP A 47 5.27 0.57 23.62
C ASP A 47 4.33 -0.35 24.41
N LYS A 48 3.08 -0.53 23.93
CA LYS A 48 2.05 -1.34 24.60
C LYS A 48 1.90 -2.74 24.05
N VAL A 49 2.62 -3.09 22.98
CA VAL A 49 2.55 -4.45 22.41
C VAL A 49 3.40 -5.43 23.19
N ALA A 50 2.94 -6.69 23.22
CA ALA A 50 3.69 -7.77 23.83
C ALA A 50 5.08 -7.95 23.19
N ASP A 51 6.10 -8.28 23.99
CA ASP A 51 7.48 -8.43 23.53
C ASP A 51 7.62 -9.41 22.36
N SER A 52 6.77 -10.42 22.30
CA SER A 52 6.71 -11.36 21.17
C SER A 52 6.33 -10.71 19.84
N MET A 53 5.63 -9.57 19.86
CA MET A 53 5.23 -8.83 18.66
C MET A 53 6.25 -7.77 18.28
N LYS A 54 7.05 -7.26 19.23
CA LYS A 54 8.10 -6.25 18.96
C LYS A 54 9.06 -6.72 17.87
N ARG A 55 9.35 -8.02 17.83
CA ARG A 55 10.21 -8.61 16.81
C ARG A 55 9.60 -8.55 15.40
N CYS A 56 8.30 -8.85 15.25
CA CYS A 56 7.59 -8.68 13.97
C CYS A 56 7.57 -7.22 13.55
N ILE A 57 7.24 -6.31 14.46
CA ILE A 57 7.23 -4.88 14.23
C ILE A 57 8.60 -4.40 13.74
N SER A 58 9.69 -4.82 14.40
CA SER A 58 11.07 -4.48 14.03
C SER A 58 11.43 -4.98 12.62
N ILE A 59 11.06 -6.23 12.27
CA ILE A 59 11.30 -6.77 10.93
C ILE A 59 10.58 -5.93 9.87
N PHE A 60 9.31 -5.60 10.07
CA PHE A 60 8.55 -4.84 9.08
C PHE A 60 8.90 -3.35 9.06
N LYS A 61 9.42 -2.77 10.14
CA LYS A 61 10.07 -1.46 10.11
C LYS A 61 11.29 -1.48 9.18
N THR A 62 12.13 -2.51 9.27
CA THR A 62 13.27 -2.69 8.37
C THR A 62 12.83 -2.85 6.93
N VAL A 63 11.78 -3.64 6.66
CA VAL A 63 11.18 -3.75 5.33
C VAL A 63 10.74 -2.38 4.79
N TYR A 64 10.11 -1.55 5.63
CA TYR A 64 9.69 -0.21 5.24
C TYR A 64 10.89 0.69 4.90
N VAL A 65 11.91 0.72 5.75
CA VAL A 65 13.13 1.51 5.53
C VAL A 65 13.81 1.08 4.23
N ASN A 66 13.95 -0.21 3.99
CA ASN A 66 14.54 -0.75 2.77
C ASN A 66 13.71 -0.39 1.52
N ASP A 67 12.38 -0.48 1.63
CA ASP A 67 11.49 -0.12 0.51
C ASP A 67 11.62 1.35 0.13
N GLN A 68 11.78 2.25 1.10
CA GLN A 68 11.84 3.69 0.87
C GLN A 68 13.24 4.25 0.61
N LYS A 69 14.29 3.45 0.82
CA LYS A 69 15.70 3.91 0.89
C LYS A 69 16.12 4.78 -0.30
N ASN A 70 15.79 4.37 -1.50
CA ASN A 70 16.19 5.07 -2.73
C ASN A 70 14.99 5.72 -3.46
N ARG A 71 13.77 5.70 -2.87
CA ARG A 71 12.56 6.26 -3.46
C ARG A 71 12.33 7.69 -2.99
N LEU A 72 13.16 8.62 -3.43
CA LEU A 72 12.95 10.02 -3.16
C LEU A 72 11.90 10.60 -4.10
N VAL A 73 10.86 11.19 -3.52
CA VAL A 73 9.77 11.81 -4.28
C VAL A 73 10.33 12.94 -5.15
N GLY A 74 10.15 12.81 -6.47
CA GLY A 74 10.48 13.86 -7.44
C GLY A 74 11.90 13.87 -8.00
N TYR A 75 12.81 13.03 -7.52
CA TYR A 75 14.22 13.07 -7.94
C TYR A 75 14.67 11.87 -8.81
N GLY A 76 13.83 10.85 -8.92
CA GLY A 76 14.21 9.62 -9.63
C GLY A 76 15.34 8.85 -8.93
N PHE A 77 15.76 7.75 -9.53
CA PHE A 77 16.88 6.96 -9.03
C PHE A 77 18.19 7.39 -9.70
N THR A 78 19.28 7.42 -8.94
CA THR A 78 20.63 7.26 -9.53
C THR A 78 20.77 5.83 -10.02
N GLU A 79 21.70 5.58 -10.97
CA GLU A 79 21.94 4.20 -11.45
C GLU A 79 22.32 3.24 -10.31
N ALA A 80 23.21 3.68 -9.42
CA ALA A 80 23.61 2.91 -8.24
C ALA A 80 22.42 2.67 -7.29
N GLY A 81 21.64 3.70 -7.01
CA GLY A 81 20.45 3.60 -6.16
C GLY A 81 19.38 2.68 -6.74
N LEU A 82 19.21 2.67 -8.07
CA LEU A 82 18.28 1.74 -8.72
C LEU A 82 18.74 0.27 -8.56
N LYS A 83 20.04 -0.02 -8.78
CA LYS A 83 20.59 -1.37 -8.58
C LYS A 83 20.43 -1.84 -7.14
N GLU A 84 20.73 -1.00 -6.17
CA GLU A 84 20.53 -1.30 -4.76
C GLU A 84 19.05 -1.53 -4.43
N GLN A 85 18.16 -0.68 -4.92
CA GLN A 85 16.73 -0.80 -4.67
C GLN A 85 16.14 -2.11 -5.21
N ILE A 86 16.57 -2.57 -6.37
CA ILE A 86 16.15 -3.86 -6.92
C ILE A 86 16.52 -5.02 -5.98
N ILE A 87 17.69 -4.97 -5.37
CA ILE A 87 18.12 -5.98 -4.39
C ILE A 87 17.25 -5.93 -3.14
N LEU A 88 17.03 -4.72 -2.58
CA LEU A 88 16.23 -4.50 -1.40
C LEU A 88 14.77 -4.91 -1.63
N ASP A 89 14.19 -4.57 -2.77
CA ASP A 89 12.83 -4.97 -3.15
C ASP A 89 12.69 -6.49 -3.24
N SER A 90 13.69 -7.17 -3.78
CA SER A 90 13.70 -8.63 -3.88
C SER A 90 13.76 -9.29 -2.49
N GLN A 91 14.58 -8.75 -1.58
CA GLN A 91 14.66 -9.23 -0.20
C GLN A 91 13.36 -8.98 0.57
N ASN A 92 12.81 -7.77 0.47
CA ASN A 92 11.54 -7.40 1.08
C ASN A 92 10.41 -8.30 0.56
N LEU A 93 10.39 -8.59 -0.74
CA LEU A 93 9.35 -9.42 -1.35
C LEU A 93 9.35 -10.83 -0.77
N ILE A 94 10.52 -11.44 -0.54
CA ILE A 94 10.63 -12.76 0.09
C ILE A 94 10.01 -12.74 1.51
N ILE A 95 10.35 -11.74 2.32
CA ILE A 95 9.84 -11.60 3.69
C ILE A 95 8.33 -11.44 3.67
N VAL A 96 7.83 -10.49 2.87
CA VAL A 96 6.42 -10.12 2.83
C VAL A 96 5.56 -11.26 2.26
N THR A 97 5.99 -11.90 1.16
CA THR A 97 5.21 -13.00 0.58
C THR A 97 5.19 -14.23 1.48
N SER A 98 6.29 -14.55 2.17
CA SER A 98 6.32 -15.62 3.17
C SER A 98 5.35 -15.37 4.32
N TYR A 99 5.24 -14.10 4.76
CA TYR A 99 4.26 -13.70 5.76
C TYR A 99 2.82 -13.84 5.23
N LEU A 100 2.55 -13.26 4.05
CA LEU A 100 1.21 -13.26 3.45
C LEU A 100 0.69 -14.67 3.14
N ASP A 101 1.54 -15.56 2.67
CA ASP A 101 1.17 -16.96 2.37
C ASP A 101 0.85 -17.75 3.64
N THR A 102 1.44 -17.37 4.79
CA THR A 102 1.23 -18.07 6.06
C THR A 102 0.09 -17.48 6.87
N PHE A 103 -0.04 -16.14 6.92
CA PHE A 103 -0.90 -15.44 7.87
C PHE A 103 -1.95 -14.54 7.20
N GLY A 104 -1.82 -14.30 5.90
CA GLY A 104 -2.63 -13.30 5.18
C GLY A 104 -2.19 -11.87 5.48
N TRP A 105 -3.03 -10.90 5.11
CA TRP A 105 -2.75 -9.48 5.33
C TRP A 105 -2.80 -9.14 6.82
N PRO A 106 -1.73 -8.50 7.35
CA PRO A 106 -1.65 -8.17 8.76
C PRO A 106 -2.59 -7.02 9.11
N ALA A 107 -3.18 -7.08 10.31
CA ALA A 107 -3.71 -5.88 10.94
C ALA A 107 -2.56 -5.01 11.46
N ALA A 108 -2.82 -3.71 11.66
CA ALA A 108 -1.82 -2.82 12.26
C ALA A 108 -1.37 -3.30 13.65
N PHE A 109 -2.22 -4.03 14.35
CA PHE A 109 -1.89 -4.65 15.63
C PHE A 109 -0.78 -5.71 15.53
N ASP A 110 -0.73 -6.47 14.42
CA ASP A 110 0.24 -7.57 14.27
C ASP A 110 1.67 -7.08 14.01
N VAL A 111 1.80 -6.02 13.23
CA VAL A 111 3.10 -5.57 12.66
C VAL A 111 3.38 -4.08 12.87
N GLY A 112 2.53 -3.39 13.62
CA GLY A 112 2.55 -1.93 13.74
C GLY A 112 2.03 -1.22 12.48
N PHE A 113 1.71 0.06 12.59
CA PHE A 113 1.19 0.86 11.47
C PHE A 113 2.21 0.95 10.32
N THR A 114 3.48 1.22 10.66
CA THR A 114 4.58 1.25 9.68
C THR A 114 4.76 -0.11 9.01
N GLY A 115 4.63 -1.20 9.77
CA GLY A 115 4.71 -2.56 9.23
C GLY A 115 3.58 -2.89 8.27
N GLN A 116 2.34 -2.49 8.58
CA GLN A 116 1.21 -2.67 7.67
C GLN A 116 1.44 -1.93 6.35
N ARG A 117 1.95 -0.68 6.42
CA ARG A 117 2.36 0.07 5.22
C ARG A 117 3.49 -0.61 4.45
N ALA A 118 4.49 -1.16 5.15
CA ALA A 118 5.60 -1.88 4.52
C ALA A 118 5.12 -3.04 3.67
N VAL A 119 4.17 -3.85 4.19
CA VAL A 119 3.54 -4.94 3.43
C VAL A 119 2.84 -4.41 2.19
N GLY A 120 2.03 -3.37 2.33
CA GLY A 120 1.31 -2.74 1.21
C GLY A 120 2.26 -2.22 0.14
N MET A 121 3.31 -1.47 0.52
CA MET A 121 4.28 -0.89 -0.40
C MET A 121 5.11 -1.96 -1.11
N THR A 122 5.54 -3.01 -0.41
CA THR A 122 6.28 -4.11 -1.03
C THR A 122 5.46 -4.78 -2.13
N ILE A 123 4.18 -5.08 -1.88
CA ILE A 123 3.30 -5.65 -2.92
C ILE A 123 3.01 -4.64 -4.03
N GLN A 124 2.85 -3.35 -3.70
CA GLN A 124 2.69 -2.26 -4.67
C GLN A 124 3.86 -2.18 -5.66
N HIS A 125 5.09 -2.46 -5.22
CA HIS A 125 6.30 -2.44 -6.04
C HIS A 125 6.60 -3.78 -6.73
N ALA A 126 5.98 -4.87 -6.30
CA ALA A 126 6.17 -6.21 -6.84
C ALA A 126 5.74 -6.32 -8.32
N PRO A 127 6.21 -7.33 -9.06
CA PRO A 127 5.73 -7.64 -10.42
C PRO A 127 4.20 -7.85 -10.47
N LEU A 128 3.59 -7.54 -11.62
CA LEU A 128 2.13 -7.62 -11.80
C LEU A 128 1.50 -8.96 -11.37
N PRO A 129 2.06 -10.13 -11.71
CA PRO A 129 1.49 -11.42 -11.26
C PRO A 129 1.41 -11.55 -9.73
N ILE A 130 2.35 -10.98 -9.01
CA ILE A 130 2.37 -10.97 -7.54
C ILE A 130 1.30 -10.02 -6.99
N GLN A 131 1.16 -8.84 -7.59
CA GLN A 131 0.10 -7.90 -7.23
C GLN A 131 -1.28 -8.55 -7.38
N GLU A 132 -1.51 -9.21 -8.51
CA GLU A 132 -2.77 -9.91 -8.82
C GLU A 132 -3.03 -11.10 -7.89
N LYS A 133 -1.99 -11.85 -7.53
CA LYS A 133 -2.08 -12.96 -6.56
C LYS A 133 -2.63 -12.48 -5.22
N TYR A 134 -2.12 -11.36 -4.70
CA TYR A 134 -2.44 -10.91 -3.34
C TYR A 134 -3.62 -9.92 -3.26
N TYR A 135 -4.05 -9.33 -4.38
CA TYR A 135 -5.14 -8.36 -4.39
C TYR A 135 -6.48 -8.92 -3.84
N PRO A 136 -6.95 -10.11 -4.20
CA PRO A 136 -8.21 -10.65 -3.66
C PRO A 136 -8.17 -10.85 -2.13
N SER A 137 -7.02 -11.27 -1.59
CA SER A 137 -6.84 -11.43 -0.15
C SER A 137 -6.75 -10.08 0.58
N LEU A 138 -6.18 -9.05 -0.05
CA LEU A 138 -6.20 -7.67 0.44
C LEU A 138 -7.63 -7.14 0.56
N VAL A 139 -8.44 -7.31 -0.48
CA VAL A 139 -9.85 -6.88 -0.47
C VAL A 139 -10.62 -7.58 0.65
N LYS A 140 -10.38 -8.87 0.87
CA LYS A 140 -10.96 -9.60 1.99
C LYS A 140 -10.49 -9.08 3.36
N ALA A 141 -9.21 -8.72 3.47
CA ALA A 141 -8.65 -8.14 4.69
C ALA A 141 -9.21 -6.74 4.96
N TYR A 142 -9.38 -5.91 3.93
CA TYR A 142 -9.97 -4.57 4.05
C TYR A 142 -11.40 -4.61 4.66
N LYS A 143 -12.20 -5.61 4.35
CA LYS A 143 -13.53 -5.78 4.96
C LYS A 143 -13.48 -6.00 6.48
N ARG A 144 -12.35 -6.44 7.01
CA ARG A 144 -12.11 -6.65 8.46
C ARG A 144 -11.37 -5.49 9.10
N ASP A 145 -10.51 -4.81 8.34
CA ASP A 145 -9.67 -3.71 8.78
C ASP A 145 -9.71 -2.59 7.75
N SER A 146 -10.56 -1.59 8.00
CA SER A 146 -10.76 -0.44 7.13
C SER A 146 -9.51 0.45 6.98
N LEU A 147 -8.47 0.28 7.80
CA LEU A 147 -7.20 1.00 7.65
C LEU A 147 -6.43 0.59 6.39
N LEU A 148 -6.75 -0.55 5.80
CA LEU A 148 -6.16 -0.99 4.53
C LEU A 148 -6.68 -0.22 3.30
N PHE A 149 -7.53 0.81 3.46
CA PHE A 149 -8.14 1.55 2.35
C PHE A 149 -7.13 2.14 1.37
N GLU A 150 -6.05 2.75 1.88
CA GLU A 150 -4.99 3.28 1.00
C GLU A 150 -4.31 2.18 0.21
N THR A 151 -4.00 1.06 0.86
CA THR A 151 -3.36 -0.09 0.21
C THR A 151 -4.26 -0.67 -0.88
N VAL A 152 -5.57 -0.79 -0.63
CA VAL A 152 -6.55 -1.24 -1.63
C VAL A 152 -6.56 -0.30 -2.83
N ALA A 153 -6.74 1.02 -2.60
CA ALA A 153 -6.77 2.01 -3.67
C ALA A 153 -5.49 2.01 -4.51
N MET A 154 -4.33 2.01 -3.83
CA MET A 154 -3.04 2.05 -4.50
C MET A 154 -2.76 0.79 -5.31
N LEU A 155 -3.09 -0.39 -4.77
CA LEU A 155 -2.81 -1.66 -5.46
C LEU A 155 -3.78 -1.87 -6.63
N GLU A 156 -5.07 -1.55 -6.48
CA GLU A 156 -6.05 -1.60 -7.57
C GLU A 156 -5.64 -0.71 -8.73
N ASP A 157 -5.35 0.55 -8.43
CA ASP A 157 -4.93 1.52 -9.46
C ASP A 157 -3.61 1.11 -10.12
N ARG A 158 -2.66 0.54 -9.36
CA ARG A 158 -1.38 0.05 -9.90
C ARG A 158 -1.57 -1.11 -10.86
N ILE A 159 -2.40 -2.09 -10.51
CA ILE A 159 -2.75 -3.22 -11.38
C ILE A 159 -3.39 -2.69 -12.67
N ASN A 160 -4.36 -1.79 -12.53
CA ASN A 160 -5.03 -1.18 -13.67
C ASN A 160 -4.04 -0.42 -14.59
N MET A 161 -3.19 0.41 -14.02
CA MET A 161 -2.16 1.13 -14.76
C MET A 161 -1.21 0.18 -15.51
N ARG A 162 -0.73 -0.90 -14.86
CA ARG A 162 0.15 -1.89 -15.49
C ARG A 162 -0.54 -2.68 -16.60
N ARG A 163 -1.86 -2.87 -16.51
CA ARG A 163 -2.71 -3.42 -17.56
C ARG A 163 -3.12 -2.40 -18.61
N LYS A 164 -2.60 -1.17 -18.55
CA LYS A 164 -2.97 -0.05 -19.43
C LYS A 164 -4.47 0.23 -19.41
N ARG A 165 -5.06 0.27 -18.23
CA ARG A 165 -6.46 0.60 -17.98
C ARG A 165 -6.54 1.85 -17.14
N TYR A 166 -7.70 2.49 -17.11
CA TYR A 166 -7.94 3.62 -16.24
C TYR A 166 -7.77 3.24 -14.78
N GLN A 167 -7.12 4.09 -13.99
CA GLN A 167 -7.17 3.97 -12.55
C GLN A 167 -8.52 4.47 -12.00
N TYR A 168 -8.92 3.97 -10.83
CA TYR A 168 -10.22 4.26 -10.22
C TYR A 168 -10.16 5.38 -9.19
N TYR A 169 -9.15 5.35 -8.34
CA TYR A 169 -9.02 6.24 -7.18
C TYR A 169 -8.06 7.40 -7.41
N GLY A 170 -7.30 7.42 -8.48
CA GLY A 170 -6.30 8.47 -8.72
C GLY A 170 -5.12 8.38 -7.75
N SER A 171 -4.63 7.19 -7.45
CA SER A 171 -3.49 7.00 -6.57
C SER A 171 -2.14 6.92 -7.31
N GLN A 172 -2.16 6.78 -8.64
CA GLN A 172 -0.96 6.66 -9.47
C GLN A 172 -0.63 7.98 -10.13
N ILE A 173 0.54 8.51 -9.79
CA ILE A 173 1.10 9.72 -10.36
C ILE A 173 2.11 9.37 -11.45
N VAL A 174 2.06 10.09 -12.55
CA VAL A 174 3.01 10.03 -13.68
C VAL A 174 3.55 11.43 -13.96
N TYR A 175 4.66 11.50 -14.68
CA TYR A 175 5.18 12.78 -15.16
C TYR A 175 4.78 13.00 -16.62
N TYR A 176 4.08 14.09 -16.87
CA TYR A 176 3.73 14.53 -18.22
C TYR A 176 4.30 15.91 -18.46
N ARG A 177 5.15 16.05 -19.49
CA ARG A 177 5.88 17.29 -19.79
C ARG A 177 6.63 17.88 -18.58
N GLY A 178 7.26 17.01 -17.79
CA GLY A 178 8.05 17.39 -16.61
C GLY A 178 7.24 17.73 -15.35
N LYS A 179 5.90 17.66 -15.40
CA LYS A 179 5.02 17.94 -14.25
C LYS A 179 4.35 16.67 -13.73
N PRO A 180 4.25 16.47 -12.41
CA PRO A 180 3.48 15.40 -11.85
C PRO A 180 2.00 15.59 -12.20
N THR A 181 1.36 14.53 -12.66
CA THR A 181 -0.06 14.49 -12.97
C THR A 181 -0.62 13.09 -12.69
N PHE A 182 -1.91 12.94 -12.64
CA PHE A 182 -2.52 11.63 -12.49
C PHE A 182 -2.42 10.83 -13.81
N TYR A 183 -2.09 9.54 -13.68
CA TYR A 183 -2.37 8.59 -14.75
C TYR A 183 -3.88 8.64 -15.09
N PRO A 184 -4.33 8.33 -16.31
CA PRO A 184 -5.75 8.45 -16.69
C PRO A 184 -6.72 7.85 -15.69
N ILE A 185 -7.62 8.69 -15.14
CA ILE A 185 -8.63 8.33 -14.15
C ILE A 185 -9.96 8.05 -14.86
N TYR A 186 -10.59 6.91 -14.52
CA TYR A 186 -11.95 6.61 -14.96
C TYR A 186 -12.96 7.59 -14.35
N ASN A 187 -13.79 8.22 -15.19
CA ASN A 187 -14.79 9.19 -14.74
C ASN A 187 -14.26 10.08 -13.60
N VAL A 188 -13.31 10.96 -13.96
CA VAL A 188 -12.58 11.78 -12.98
C VAL A 188 -13.48 12.67 -12.13
N ASP A 189 -14.63 13.10 -12.65
CA ASP A 189 -15.62 13.92 -11.91
C ASP A 189 -16.13 13.23 -10.63
N SER A 190 -16.17 11.91 -10.63
CA SER A 190 -16.64 11.12 -9.50
C SER A 190 -15.50 10.54 -8.67
N ALA A 191 -14.24 10.87 -8.97
CA ALA A 191 -13.09 10.25 -8.30
C ALA A 191 -13.09 10.54 -6.80
N ASP A 192 -13.29 11.79 -6.38
CA ASP A 192 -13.31 12.15 -4.96
C ASP A 192 -14.51 11.56 -4.21
N VAL A 193 -15.62 11.36 -4.89
CA VAL A 193 -16.77 10.62 -4.32
C VAL A 193 -16.40 9.16 -4.07
N ARG A 194 -15.72 8.49 -5.02
CA ARG A 194 -15.23 7.12 -4.85
C ARG A 194 -14.20 7.00 -3.72
N ARG A 195 -13.29 7.97 -3.63
CA ARG A 195 -12.30 8.05 -2.56
C ARG A 195 -12.98 8.12 -1.19
N LYS A 196 -13.93 9.03 -1.00
CA LYS A 196 -14.71 9.16 0.24
C LYS A 196 -15.55 7.93 0.54
N LYS A 197 -16.13 7.29 -0.48
CA LYS A 197 -16.89 6.04 -0.31
C LYS A 197 -15.99 4.88 0.16
N LEU A 198 -14.74 4.81 -0.34
CA LEU A 198 -13.77 3.83 0.14
C LEU A 198 -13.42 4.08 1.61
N ASN A 199 -13.06 5.32 1.95
CA ASN A 199 -12.85 5.75 3.32
C ASN A 199 -12.96 7.29 3.40
N ASN A 200 -13.69 7.82 4.39
CA ASN A 200 -13.88 9.25 4.57
C ASN A 200 -12.58 10.03 4.88
N ARG A 201 -11.52 9.33 5.30
CA ARG A 201 -10.17 9.89 5.56
C ARG A 201 -9.30 9.95 4.31
N MET A 202 -9.74 9.37 3.20
CA MET A 202 -8.95 9.40 1.97
C MET A 202 -8.87 10.84 1.45
N LEU A 203 -7.65 11.32 1.22
CA LEU A 203 -7.40 12.64 0.67
C LEU A 203 -8.13 12.83 -0.66
N THR A 204 -8.61 14.03 -0.94
CA THR A 204 -9.09 14.41 -2.28
C THR A 204 -7.96 14.33 -3.31
N LEU A 205 -8.29 14.36 -4.59
CA LEU A 205 -7.28 14.40 -5.65
C LEU A 205 -6.35 15.61 -5.50
N ASN A 206 -6.91 16.77 -5.16
CA ASN A 206 -6.12 17.99 -4.98
C ASN A 206 -5.17 17.89 -3.77
N GLU A 207 -5.64 17.41 -2.63
CA GLU A 207 -4.79 17.18 -1.45
C GLU A 207 -3.71 16.14 -1.73
N TYR A 208 -4.04 15.05 -2.43
CA TYR A 208 -3.09 13.98 -2.72
C TYR A 208 -1.98 14.43 -3.67
N ILE A 209 -2.29 15.15 -4.75
CA ILE A 209 -1.25 15.63 -5.68
C ILE A 209 -0.39 16.74 -5.06
N GLY A 210 -0.93 17.47 -4.08
CA GLY A 210 -0.20 18.47 -3.30
C GLY A 210 1.03 17.90 -2.58
N ILE A 211 1.02 16.60 -2.21
CA ILE A 211 2.19 15.89 -1.66
C ILE A 211 3.38 15.94 -2.66
N PHE A 212 3.09 15.96 -3.96
CA PHE A 212 4.07 16.05 -5.05
C PHE A 212 4.37 17.51 -5.46
N LYS A 213 3.98 18.48 -4.63
CA LYS A 213 4.17 19.94 -4.89
C LYS A 213 3.55 20.37 -6.23
N SER A 214 2.37 19.85 -6.53
CA SER A 214 1.60 20.17 -7.74
C SER A 214 0.16 20.47 -7.36
N ASP A 215 -0.49 21.33 -8.19
CA ASP A 215 -1.90 21.65 -8.05
C ASP A 215 -2.71 20.80 -9.01
N PHE A 216 -3.91 20.40 -8.59
CA PHE A 216 -4.87 19.72 -9.43
C PHE A 216 -6.01 20.67 -9.81
N LYS A 217 -6.12 20.91 -11.11
CA LYS A 217 -7.27 21.61 -11.67
C LYS A 217 -7.99 20.68 -12.65
N LEU A 218 -9.20 20.29 -12.27
CA LEU A 218 -10.01 19.31 -13.01
C LEU A 218 -10.17 19.68 -14.50
N THR A 219 -10.39 20.97 -14.80
CA THR A 219 -10.54 21.47 -16.17
C THR A 219 -9.26 21.30 -16.99
N GLU A 220 -8.10 21.62 -16.40
CA GLU A 220 -6.79 21.41 -17.03
C GLU A 220 -6.52 19.93 -17.25
N TYR A 221 -6.77 19.10 -16.25
CA TYR A 221 -6.60 17.65 -16.36
C TYR A 221 -7.48 17.07 -17.47
N LYS A 222 -8.76 17.46 -17.56
CA LYS A 222 -9.67 17.03 -18.63
C LYS A 222 -9.17 17.44 -20.02
N SER A 223 -8.58 18.61 -20.15
CA SER A 223 -8.05 19.10 -21.44
C SER A 223 -6.85 18.30 -21.94
N ILE A 224 -6.05 17.73 -21.02
CA ILE A 224 -4.89 16.90 -21.36
C ILE A 224 -5.19 15.41 -21.37
N LEU A 225 -6.32 14.98 -20.80
CA LEU A 225 -6.68 13.56 -20.64
C LEU A 225 -6.62 12.75 -21.95
N PRO A 226 -7.13 13.22 -23.10
CA PRO A 226 -6.98 12.50 -24.36
C PRO A 226 -5.51 12.23 -24.74
N LYS A 227 -4.63 13.20 -24.49
CA LYS A 227 -3.20 13.07 -24.76
C LYS A 227 -2.51 12.11 -23.79
N LEU A 228 -2.96 12.06 -22.53
CA LEU A 228 -2.48 11.08 -21.55
C LEU A 228 -2.91 9.66 -21.94
N ILE A 229 -4.17 9.48 -22.36
CA ILE A 229 -4.70 8.19 -22.82
C ILE A 229 -3.86 7.67 -23.99
N ASP A 230 -3.59 8.50 -24.98
CA ASP A 230 -2.76 8.16 -26.13
C ASP A 230 -1.31 7.84 -25.73
N SER A 231 -0.68 8.73 -24.96
CA SER A 231 0.72 8.57 -24.52
C SER A 231 0.95 7.28 -23.72
N PHE A 232 0.02 6.91 -22.85
CA PHE A 232 0.10 5.70 -22.04
C PHE A 232 -0.60 4.50 -22.66
N LYS A 233 -1.21 4.65 -23.85
CA LYS A 233 -1.96 3.60 -24.56
C LYS A 233 -3.03 2.97 -23.70
N VAL A 234 -3.82 3.80 -23.02
CA VAL A 234 -4.86 3.34 -22.09
C VAL A 234 -6.04 2.76 -22.85
N SER A 235 -6.40 1.54 -22.53
CA SER A 235 -7.53 0.81 -23.13
C SER A 235 -8.84 1.22 -22.46
N ASN A 236 -9.92 1.24 -23.23
CA ASN A 236 -11.28 1.42 -22.74
C ASN A 236 -11.87 0.14 -22.10
N ALA A 237 -11.11 -0.97 -22.06
CA ALA A 237 -11.56 -2.17 -21.39
C ALA A 237 -11.80 -1.91 -19.90
N PRO A 238 -12.82 -2.57 -19.29
CA PRO A 238 -13.10 -2.43 -17.87
C PRO A 238 -11.85 -2.71 -17.04
N GLY A 239 -11.54 -1.81 -16.10
CA GLY A 239 -10.51 -2.02 -15.10
C GLY A 239 -10.96 -3.02 -14.03
N LEU A 240 -9.99 -3.51 -13.25
CA LEU A 240 -10.29 -4.13 -11.99
C LEU A 240 -10.95 -3.07 -11.10
N HIS A 241 -12.07 -3.41 -10.50
CA HIS A 241 -12.74 -2.55 -9.52
C HIS A 241 -13.39 -3.38 -8.42
N PHE A 242 -13.06 -3.02 -7.20
CA PHE A 242 -13.68 -3.59 -6.02
C PHE A 242 -14.91 -2.76 -5.65
N GLU A 243 -16.09 -3.34 -5.82
CA GLU A 243 -17.32 -2.72 -5.34
C GLU A 243 -17.43 -2.84 -3.81
N ILE A 244 -17.50 -1.69 -3.15
CA ILE A 244 -17.87 -1.61 -1.74
C ILE A 244 -19.40 -1.74 -1.67
N LYS A 245 -19.84 -2.95 -1.36
CA LYS A 245 -21.26 -3.22 -1.04
C LYS A 245 -21.57 -2.83 0.39
#